data_d14b7415362de97413036e229ef94023
#
_entry.id   d14b7415362de97413036e229ef94023
#
_cell.length_a   1.000
_cell.length_b   1.000
_cell.length_c   1.000
_cell.angle_alpha   90.00
_cell.angle_beta   90.00
_cell.angle_gamma   90.00
#
_symmetry.space_group_name_H-M   'P 1'
#
loop_
_entity.id
_entity.type
_entity.pdbx_description
1 polymer ?
#
loop_
_entity_poly.entity_id
_entity_poly.type
_entity_poly.pdbx_seq_one_letter_code
_entity_poly.pdbx_strand_id
1 'polypeptide(L)'
;MSVVSIMMGSEKDMDFANIMIKEFNSLNIENKVYISSAHKNTMQVLYNIGEMDKSKKNVIITIAGMSNALSGVVAANTTCPVIACPPFKDQTDMMVNINSTLQMPSNIPVLTILNPKNCVLAVKRMLDM
;
A
#
# COMPACT_ATOMS: atom_id res chain seq x y z
N MET A 1 19.74 -4.04 -2.95
CA MET A 1 19.14 -2.92 -2.22
C MET A 1 17.63 -2.96 -2.39
N SER A 2 16.91 -2.56 -1.38
CA SER A 2 15.46 -2.65 -1.37
C SER A 2 14.85 -1.46 -0.63
N VAL A 3 13.59 -1.17 -0.93
CA VAL A 3 12.80 -0.12 -0.29
C VAL A 3 11.35 -0.54 -0.27
N VAL A 4 10.62 -0.08 0.73
CA VAL A 4 9.17 -0.23 0.80
C VAL A 4 8.55 1.15 0.60
N SER A 5 7.61 1.25 -0.32
CA SER A 5 6.88 2.49 -0.55
C SER A 5 5.49 2.37 0.07
N ILE A 6 5.20 3.20 1.05
CA ILE A 6 3.91 3.19 1.75
C ILE A 6 3.10 4.36 1.21
N MET A 7 2.06 4.05 0.45
CA MET A 7 1.18 5.04 -0.15
C MET A 7 -0.14 5.07 0.58
N MET A 8 -0.54 6.22 1.10
CA MET A 8 -1.82 6.35 1.80
C MET A 8 -2.67 7.44 1.17
N GLY A 9 -3.98 7.24 1.20
CA GLY A 9 -4.92 8.16 0.57
C GLY A 9 -5.17 9.44 1.37
N SER A 10 -4.84 9.44 2.66
CA SER A 10 -5.11 10.57 3.54
C SER A 10 -4.17 10.57 4.73
N GLU A 11 -3.87 11.75 5.27
CA GLU A 11 -3.12 11.89 6.51
C GLU A 11 -3.81 11.22 7.70
N LYS A 12 -5.13 11.01 7.61
CA LYS A 12 -5.89 10.30 8.65
C LYS A 12 -5.39 8.89 8.88
N ASP A 13 -4.73 8.30 7.87
CA ASP A 13 -4.22 6.93 7.95
C ASP A 13 -2.80 6.85 8.51
N MET A 14 -2.21 8.00 8.92
CA MET A 14 -0.82 8.00 9.39
C MET A 14 -0.62 7.15 10.64
N ASP A 15 -1.56 7.16 11.58
CA ASP A 15 -1.43 6.34 12.79
C ASP A 15 -1.39 4.84 12.45
N PHE A 16 -2.22 4.44 11.49
CA PHE A 16 -2.21 3.06 11.00
C PHE A 16 -0.88 2.75 10.30
N ALA A 17 -0.40 3.64 9.44
CA ALA A 17 0.87 3.49 8.74
C ALA A 17 2.05 3.40 9.71
N ASN A 18 2.01 4.15 10.81
CA ASN A 18 3.08 4.16 11.81
C ASN A 18 3.31 2.79 12.43
N ILE A 19 2.30 1.95 12.52
CA ILE A 19 2.46 0.58 13.02
C ILE A 19 3.45 -0.17 12.12
N MET A 20 3.31 -0.03 10.81
CA MET A 20 4.19 -0.68 9.84
C MET A 20 5.56 0.00 9.78
N ILE A 21 5.61 1.33 9.82
CA ILE A 21 6.86 2.09 9.77
C ILE A 21 7.78 1.68 10.91
N LYS A 22 7.25 1.57 12.13
CA LYS A 22 8.04 1.13 13.30
C LYS A 22 8.61 -0.26 13.11
N GLU A 23 7.81 -1.18 12.58
CA GLU A 23 8.27 -2.55 12.32
C GLU A 23 9.35 -2.58 11.24
N PHE A 24 9.16 -1.84 10.15
CA PHE A 24 10.19 -1.76 9.09
C PHE A 24 11.49 -1.17 9.62
N ASN A 25 11.40 -0.11 10.42
CA ASN A 25 12.59 0.50 11.00
C ASN A 25 13.34 -0.47 11.92
N SER A 26 12.61 -1.25 12.72
CA SER A 26 13.23 -2.25 13.61
C SER A 26 13.91 -3.37 12.83
N LEU A 27 13.47 -3.62 11.60
CA LEU A 27 14.06 -4.64 10.72
C LEU A 27 15.13 -4.05 9.79
N ASN A 28 15.46 -2.78 9.93
CA ASN A 28 16.39 -2.04 9.07
C ASN A 28 16.00 -2.07 7.60
N ILE A 29 14.70 -2.01 7.32
CA ILE A 29 14.15 -1.94 5.97
C ILE A 29 13.86 -0.49 5.64
N GLU A 30 14.51 0.04 4.60
CA GLU A 30 14.26 1.40 4.14
C GLU A 30 12.80 1.53 3.70
N ASN A 31 12.14 2.61 4.10
CA ASN A 31 10.75 2.85 3.73
C ASN A 31 10.52 4.33 3.46
N LYS A 32 9.60 4.61 2.55
CA LYS A 32 9.20 5.97 2.18
C LYS A 32 7.68 6.08 2.21
N VAL A 33 7.19 7.24 2.61
CA VAL A 33 5.75 7.50 2.74
C VAL A 33 5.32 8.52 1.69
N TYR A 34 4.20 8.22 1.03
CA TYR A 34 3.56 9.11 0.04
C TYR A 34 2.10 9.28 0.44
N ILE A 35 1.62 10.52 0.46
CA ILE A 35 0.23 10.81 0.83
C ILE A 35 -0.45 11.50 -0.35
N SER A 36 -1.39 10.80 -0.99
CA SER A 36 -2.21 11.37 -2.05
C SER A 36 -3.44 10.51 -2.28
N SER A 37 -4.58 11.17 -2.51
CA SER A 37 -5.85 10.48 -2.76
C SER A 37 -5.98 10.11 -4.24
N ALA A 38 -6.32 8.85 -4.52
CA ALA A 38 -6.58 8.42 -5.89
C ALA A 38 -7.80 9.14 -6.47
N HIS A 39 -8.80 9.46 -5.67
CA HIS A 39 -9.98 10.18 -6.13
C HIS A 39 -9.77 11.69 -6.27
N LYS A 40 -9.10 12.29 -5.28
CA LYS A 40 -8.97 13.75 -5.21
C LYS A 40 -7.76 14.27 -5.95
N ASN A 41 -6.70 13.49 -6.05
CA ASN A 41 -5.44 13.92 -6.68
C ASN A 41 -4.75 12.74 -7.35
N THR A 42 -5.39 12.21 -8.39
CA THR A 42 -4.88 11.05 -9.14
C THR A 42 -3.52 11.33 -9.77
N MET A 43 -3.31 12.54 -10.28
CA MET A 43 -2.05 12.90 -10.92
C MET A 43 -0.87 12.83 -9.95
N GLN A 44 -1.08 13.22 -8.69
CA GLN A 44 -0.04 13.13 -7.68
C GLN A 44 0.34 11.66 -7.38
N VAL A 45 -0.66 10.77 -7.37
CA VAL A 45 -0.40 9.33 -7.21
C VAL A 45 0.51 8.84 -8.34
N LEU A 46 0.20 9.18 -9.58
CA LEU A 46 1.00 8.77 -10.73
C LEU A 46 2.40 9.37 -10.68
N TYR A 47 2.50 10.64 -10.30
CA TYR A 47 3.80 11.31 -10.15
C TYR A 47 4.67 10.60 -9.10
N ASN A 48 4.09 10.27 -7.96
CA ASN A 48 4.81 9.58 -6.90
C ASN A 48 5.35 8.23 -7.36
N ILE A 49 4.56 7.47 -8.10
CA ILE A 49 5.00 6.19 -8.66
C ILE A 49 6.17 6.40 -9.63
N GLY A 50 6.08 7.42 -10.47
CA GLY A 50 7.14 7.73 -11.44
C GLY A 50 8.46 8.14 -10.79
N GLU A 51 8.41 8.67 -9.57
CA GLU A 51 9.60 9.11 -8.84
C GLU A 51 10.27 8.01 -8.01
N MET A 52 9.69 6.83 -7.95
CA MET A 52 10.28 5.73 -7.20
C MET A 52 11.55 5.23 -7.87
N ASP A 53 12.56 4.93 -7.04
CA ASP A 53 13.86 4.47 -7.54
C ASP A 53 13.77 3.05 -8.12
N LYS A 54 13.90 2.96 -9.43
CA LYS A 54 13.80 1.67 -10.15
C LYS A 54 15.05 0.80 -10.03
N SER A 55 16.13 1.35 -9.48
CA SER A 55 17.35 0.56 -9.23
C SER A 55 17.24 -0.31 -7.99
N LYS A 56 16.23 -0.08 -7.14
CA LYS A 56 15.98 -0.83 -5.92
C LYS A 56 14.83 -1.79 -6.10
N LYS A 57 14.91 -2.94 -5.42
CA LYS A 57 13.77 -3.83 -5.25
C LYS A 57 12.75 -3.10 -4.40
N ASN A 58 11.53 -2.96 -4.90
CA ASN A 58 10.49 -2.17 -4.24
C ASN A 58 9.20 -2.97 -4.08
N VAL A 59 8.62 -2.92 -2.90
CA VAL A 59 7.27 -3.42 -2.64
C VAL A 59 6.43 -2.22 -2.21
N ILE A 60 5.26 -2.08 -2.80
CA ILE A 60 4.37 -0.95 -2.51
C ILE A 60 3.23 -1.44 -1.62
N ILE A 61 3.01 -0.73 -0.51
CA ILE A 61 1.85 -0.94 0.37
C ILE A 61 0.91 0.22 0.17
N THR A 62 -0.37 -0.06 -0.04
CA THR A 62 -1.40 0.98 -0.13
C THR A 62 -2.30 0.93 1.09
N ILE A 63 -2.61 2.11 1.64
CA ILE A 63 -3.50 2.27 2.79
C ILE A 63 -4.60 3.22 2.38
N ALA A 64 -5.80 2.70 2.19
CA ALA A 64 -6.98 3.49 1.86
C ALA A 64 -8.22 2.77 2.35
N GLY A 65 -9.07 3.52 3.06
CA GLY A 65 -10.33 2.99 3.53
C GLY A 65 -11.47 3.34 2.58
N MET A 66 -12.68 3.02 2.98
CA MET A 66 -13.90 3.26 2.22
C MET A 66 -13.80 2.61 0.83
N SER A 67 -14.20 3.33 -0.21
CA SER A 67 -14.06 2.83 -1.59
C SER A 67 -12.60 3.00 -2.02
N ASN A 68 -11.85 1.92 -1.94
CA ASN A 68 -10.41 1.96 -2.19
C ASN A 68 -10.09 1.90 -3.69
N ALA A 69 -9.86 3.06 -4.27
CA ALA A 69 -9.38 3.16 -5.65
C ALA A 69 -7.85 3.17 -5.72
N LEU A 70 -7.17 3.43 -4.61
CA LEU A 70 -5.72 3.64 -4.60
C LEU A 70 -4.94 2.39 -5.03
N SER A 71 -5.26 1.24 -4.46
CA SER A 71 -4.51 0.01 -4.74
C SER A 71 -4.60 -0.39 -6.21
N GLY A 72 -5.79 -0.27 -6.82
CA GLY A 72 -5.96 -0.58 -8.24
C GLY A 72 -5.23 0.38 -9.16
N VAL A 73 -5.30 1.70 -8.87
CA VAL A 73 -4.58 2.71 -9.64
C VAL A 73 -3.07 2.49 -9.55
N VAL A 74 -2.56 2.20 -8.36
CA VAL A 74 -1.13 1.92 -8.17
C VAL A 74 -0.73 0.66 -8.92
N ALA A 75 -1.47 -0.43 -8.76
CA ALA A 75 -1.14 -1.70 -9.41
C ALA A 75 -1.19 -1.61 -10.94
N ALA A 76 -2.05 -0.75 -11.48
CA ALA A 76 -2.15 -0.54 -12.93
C ALA A 76 -0.96 0.25 -13.48
N ASN A 77 -0.20 0.93 -12.64
CA ASN A 77 0.86 1.85 -13.07
C ASN A 77 2.25 1.49 -12.55
N THR A 78 2.43 0.25 -12.10
CA THR A 78 3.73 -0.24 -11.62
C THR A 78 3.89 -1.71 -11.96
N THR A 79 5.13 -2.18 -12.01
CA THR A 79 5.45 -3.61 -12.09
C THR A 79 5.88 -4.18 -10.74
N CYS A 80 5.94 -3.34 -9.71
CA CYS A 80 6.27 -3.80 -8.36
C CYS A 80 5.09 -4.56 -7.75
N PRO A 81 5.35 -5.47 -6.80
CA PRO A 81 4.27 -6.06 -6.00
C PRO A 81 3.51 -4.95 -5.25
N VAL A 82 2.19 -5.04 -5.26
CA VAL A 82 1.32 -4.10 -4.54
C VAL A 82 0.50 -4.88 -3.51
N ILE A 83 0.59 -4.46 -2.25
CA ILE A 83 -0.18 -5.03 -1.16
C ILE A 83 -1.09 -3.95 -0.61
N ALA A 84 -2.40 -4.18 -0.69
CA ALA A 84 -3.37 -3.33 -0.03
C ALA A 84 -3.50 -3.77 1.43
N CYS A 85 -3.38 -2.81 2.34
CA CYS A 85 -3.58 -3.03 3.76
C CYS A 85 -4.61 -2.01 4.25
N PRO A 86 -5.89 -2.20 3.93
CA PRO A 86 -6.92 -1.21 4.24
C PRO A 86 -7.24 -1.16 5.73
N PRO A 87 -7.37 0.05 6.30
CA PRO A 87 -7.79 0.19 7.68
C PRO A 87 -9.32 0.16 7.75
N PHE A 88 -9.87 -0.69 8.61
CA PHE A 88 -11.30 -0.76 8.85
C PHE A 88 -11.58 -0.39 10.30
N LYS A 89 -12.66 0.38 10.53
CA LYS A 89 -13.06 0.79 11.88
C LYS A 89 -13.60 -0.39 12.69
N ASP A 90 -14.38 -1.24 12.02
CA ASP A 90 -15.07 -2.37 12.62
C ASP A 90 -15.43 -3.39 11.54
N GLN A 91 -16.10 -4.46 11.95
CA GLN A 91 -16.45 -5.54 11.03
C GLN A 91 -17.46 -5.09 9.98
N THR A 92 -18.39 -4.20 10.30
CA THR A 92 -19.37 -3.69 9.36
C THR A 92 -18.69 -2.88 8.26
N ASP A 93 -17.78 -1.99 8.64
CA ASP A 93 -16.97 -1.21 7.69
C ASP A 93 -16.21 -2.14 6.75
N MET A 94 -15.58 -3.18 7.30
CA MET A 94 -14.86 -4.17 6.51
C MET A 94 -15.78 -4.86 5.49
N MET A 95 -16.94 -5.35 5.94
CA MET A 95 -17.86 -6.09 5.06
C MET A 95 -18.41 -5.21 3.94
N VAL A 96 -18.65 -3.92 4.22
CA VAL A 96 -19.15 -3.00 3.21
C VAL A 96 -18.09 -2.65 2.19
N ASN A 97 -16.84 -2.44 2.62
CA ASN A 97 -15.81 -1.83 1.80
C ASN A 97 -14.73 -2.77 1.28
N ILE A 98 -14.63 -4.01 1.78
CA ILE A 98 -13.54 -4.92 1.39
C ILE A 98 -13.54 -5.24 -0.10
N ASN A 99 -14.69 -5.29 -0.75
CA ASN A 99 -14.77 -5.66 -2.15
C ASN A 99 -14.10 -4.67 -3.09
N SER A 100 -14.03 -3.40 -2.70
CA SER A 100 -13.29 -2.40 -3.49
C SER A 100 -11.79 -2.69 -3.55
N THR A 101 -11.29 -3.47 -2.60
CA THR A 101 -9.90 -3.91 -2.56
C THR A 101 -9.71 -5.27 -3.22
N LEU A 102 -10.65 -6.18 -3.03
CA LEU A 102 -10.53 -7.56 -3.50
C LEU A 102 -10.86 -7.74 -4.99
N GLN A 103 -11.80 -6.95 -5.51
CA GLN A 103 -12.28 -7.12 -6.88
C GLN A 103 -11.48 -6.23 -7.83
N MET A 104 -10.51 -6.83 -8.51
CA MET A 104 -9.65 -6.14 -9.47
C MET A 104 -9.90 -6.68 -10.87
N PRO A 105 -9.77 -5.82 -11.90
CA PRO A 105 -9.83 -6.29 -13.29
C PRO A 105 -8.65 -7.20 -13.61
N SER A 106 -8.80 -7.97 -14.69
CA SER A 106 -7.72 -8.84 -15.17
C SER A 106 -6.45 -8.04 -15.42
N ASN A 107 -5.31 -8.63 -15.12
CA ASN A 107 -3.96 -8.04 -15.31
C ASN A 107 -3.62 -6.91 -14.33
N ILE A 108 -4.44 -6.69 -13.31
CA ILE A 108 -4.15 -5.71 -12.25
C ILE A 108 -4.06 -6.47 -10.92
N PRO A 109 -2.88 -7.01 -10.59
CA PRO A 109 -2.73 -7.83 -9.39
C PRO A 109 -2.55 -6.98 -8.14
N VAL A 110 -3.45 -7.18 -7.17
CA VAL A 110 -3.36 -6.57 -5.85
C VAL A 110 -3.46 -7.68 -4.81
N LEU A 111 -2.46 -7.74 -3.92
CA LEU A 111 -2.51 -8.62 -2.76
C LEU A 111 -3.21 -7.87 -1.63
N THR A 112 -3.93 -8.58 -0.77
CA THR A 112 -4.64 -7.95 0.35
C THR A 112 -4.25 -8.61 1.66
N ILE A 113 -3.75 -7.82 2.60
CA ILE A 113 -3.40 -8.27 3.94
C ILE A 113 -3.95 -7.25 4.93
N LEU A 114 -4.85 -7.67 5.81
CA LEU A 114 -5.54 -6.75 6.71
C LEU A 114 -4.73 -6.40 7.95
N ASN A 115 -3.96 -7.34 8.48
CA ASN A 115 -3.17 -7.10 9.68
C ASN A 115 -1.87 -6.39 9.31
N PRO A 116 -1.61 -5.18 9.83
CA PRO A 116 -0.42 -4.42 9.41
C PRO A 116 0.91 -5.10 9.75
N LYS A 117 0.99 -5.81 10.86
CA LYS A 117 2.23 -6.55 11.20
C LYS A 117 2.44 -7.74 10.27
N ASN A 118 1.38 -8.42 9.87
CA ASN A 118 1.48 -9.49 8.88
C ASN A 118 1.87 -8.92 7.50
N CYS A 119 1.40 -7.72 7.18
CA CYS A 119 1.81 -7.05 5.95
C CYS A 119 3.33 -6.83 5.93
N VAL A 120 3.89 -6.34 7.04
CA VAL A 120 5.34 -6.15 7.16
C VAL A 120 6.09 -7.47 6.97
N LEU A 121 5.64 -8.55 7.61
CA LEU A 121 6.29 -9.85 7.49
C LEU A 121 6.22 -10.38 6.06
N ALA A 122 5.10 -10.17 5.37
CA ALA A 122 4.98 -10.59 3.96
C ALA A 122 5.97 -9.82 3.09
N VAL A 123 6.08 -8.51 3.29
CA VAL A 123 7.04 -7.68 2.56
C VAL A 123 8.47 -8.15 2.82
N LYS A 124 8.81 -8.41 4.08
CA LYS A 124 10.14 -8.91 4.43
C LYS A 124 10.46 -10.20 3.68
N ARG A 125 9.51 -11.13 3.64
CA ARG A 125 9.69 -12.39 2.91
C ARG A 125 9.92 -12.17 1.42
N MET A 126 9.20 -11.22 0.82
CA MET A 126 9.38 -10.87 -0.59
C MET A 126 10.76 -10.27 -0.85
N LEU A 127 11.21 -9.38 0.03
CA LEU A 127 12.50 -8.72 -0.14
C LEU A 127 13.68 -9.67 0.09
N ASP A 128 13.50 -10.69 0.92
CA ASP A 128 14.55 -11.66 1.25
C ASP A 128 14.67 -12.79 0.21
N MET A 129 13.81 -12.82 -0.78
CA MET A 129 13.86 -13.87 -1.82
C MET A 129 15.08 -13.75 -2.72
#